data_469b6ff89eac9a64a478b75557ac552d
#
_entry.id   469b6ff89eac9a64a478b75557ac552d
#
_cell.length_a   1.000
_cell.length_b   1.000
_cell.length_c   1.000
_cell.angle_alpha   90.00
_cell.angle_beta   90.00
_cell.angle_gamma   90.00
#
_symmetry.space_group_name_H-M   'P 1'
#
loop_
_entity.id
_entity.type
_entity.pdbx_description
1 polymer ?
#
loop_
_entity_poly.entity_id
_entity_poly.type
_entity_poly.pdbx_seq_one_letter_code
_entity_poly.pdbx_strand_id
1 'polypeptide(L)'
;MSFTEKIDVLDLIINVLNEHEKKMDDIVQRLEIIVDILEGHPQFSEALTEYQQRTALIPGGSGSVLIVDDDEFLTESFRMLLQDAGFDVETASTGNQALLKASQTDFDLAILDLKLPDTTGSELGKRLKSRNKNLNVVLLTGHSEILDDMDPEDLGTDEVLFKPISAEELLKITEKLRSRA
;
A
#
# COMPACT_ATOMS: atom_id res chain seq x y z
N MET A 1 14.51 34.78 20.50
CA MET A 1 13.34 35.10 19.70
C MET A 1 12.39 35.94 20.54
N SER A 2 12.09 37.15 20.07
CA SER A 2 11.10 38.04 20.71
C SER A 2 9.71 37.46 20.54
N PHE A 3 8.78 37.84 21.42
CA PHE A 3 7.37 37.42 21.33
C PHE A 3 6.72 37.82 19.99
N THR A 4 7.13 38.94 19.45
CA THR A 4 6.70 39.47 18.13
C THR A 4 7.15 38.57 16.97
N GLU A 5 8.41 38.08 16.99
CA GLU A 5 8.92 37.16 15.96
C GLU A 5 8.18 35.80 15.92
N LYS A 6 7.71 35.35 17.08
CA LYS A 6 6.90 34.11 17.16
C LYS A 6 5.51 34.29 16.57
N ILE A 7 4.91 35.47 16.70
CA ILE A 7 3.60 35.81 16.11
C ILE A 7 3.73 35.85 14.57
N ASP A 8 4.77 36.51 14.07
CA ASP A 8 5.02 36.59 12.62
C ASP A 8 5.24 35.22 11.95
N VAL A 9 5.92 34.30 12.67
CA VAL A 9 6.10 32.92 12.18
C VAL A 9 4.81 32.12 12.18
N LEU A 10 3.98 32.29 13.22
CA LEU A 10 2.65 31.65 13.28
C LEU A 10 1.73 32.13 12.17
N ASP A 11 1.69 33.44 11.93
CA ASP A 11 0.89 34.03 10.86
C ASP A 11 1.35 33.55 9.47
N LEU A 12 2.65 33.40 9.27
CA LEU A 12 3.21 32.82 8.05
C LEU A 12 2.78 31.36 7.86
N ILE A 13 2.83 30.54 8.93
CA ILE A 13 2.41 29.14 8.88
C ILE A 13 0.91 29.04 8.58
N ILE A 14 0.09 29.85 9.24
CA ILE A 14 -1.36 29.90 9.00
C ILE A 14 -1.66 30.28 7.54
N ASN A 15 -0.96 31.26 7.00
CA ASN A 15 -1.13 31.66 5.59
C ASN A 15 -0.76 30.53 4.63
N VAL A 16 0.37 29.84 4.87
CA VAL A 16 0.79 28.69 4.05
C VAL A 16 -0.23 27.55 4.14
N LEU A 17 -0.74 27.24 5.32
CA LEU A 17 -1.77 26.23 5.50
C LEU A 17 -3.06 26.57 4.77
N ASN A 18 -3.52 27.82 4.88
CA ASN A 18 -4.71 28.30 4.18
C ASN A 18 -4.54 28.30 2.65
N GLU A 19 -3.33 28.59 2.13
CA GLU A 19 -3.06 28.45 0.70
C GLU A 19 -3.06 26.98 0.24
N HIS A 20 -2.53 26.08 1.06
CA HIS A 20 -2.59 24.65 0.77
C HIS A 20 -4.01 24.11 0.78
N GLU A 21 -4.82 24.49 1.77
CA GLU A 21 -6.24 24.14 1.86
C GLU A 21 -6.99 24.57 0.60
N LYS A 22 -6.84 25.84 0.18
CA LYS A 22 -7.45 26.33 -1.06
C LYS A 22 -7.02 25.58 -2.32
N LYS A 23 -5.75 25.17 -2.41
CA LYS A 23 -5.27 24.37 -3.54
C LYS A 23 -5.85 22.95 -3.53
N MET A 24 -6.00 22.37 -2.34
CA MET A 24 -6.66 21.08 -2.19
C MET A 24 -8.12 21.15 -2.62
N ASP A 25 -8.85 22.17 -2.19
CA ASP A 25 -10.25 22.38 -2.57
C ASP A 25 -10.39 22.55 -4.09
N ASP A 26 -9.50 23.32 -4.73
CA ASP A 26 -9.49 23.49 -6.21
C ASP A 26 -9.23 22.15 -6.92
N ILE A 27 -8.33 21.33 -6.41
CA ILE A 27 -8.04 19.99 -6.96
C ILE A 27 -9.26 19.07 -6.81
N VAL A 28 -9.87 19.03 -5.64
CA VAL A 28 -11.09 18.24 -5.39
C VAL A 28 -12.20 18.65 -6.34
N GLN A 29 -12.47 19.94 -6.47
CA GLN A 29 -13.50 20.47 -7.36
C GLN A 29 -13.23 20.12 -8.84
N ARG A 30 -11.98 20.16 -9.28
CA ARG A 30 -11.60 19.73 -10.65
C ARG A 30 -11.76 18.24 -10.85
N LEU A 31 -11.45 17.43 -9.82
CA LEU A 31 -11.68 15.98 -9.87
C LEU A 31 -13.17 15.64 -9.94
N GLU A 32 -14.02 16.32 -9.18
CA GLU A 32 -15.48 16.16 -9.26
C GLU A 32 -16.00 16.45 -10.68
N ILE A 33 -15.54 17.56 -11.29
CA ILE A 33 -15.93 17.90 -12.68
C ILE A 33 -15.44 16.83 -13.66
N ILE A 34 -14.24 16.29 -13.48
CA ILE A 34 -13.72 15.22 -14.35
C ILE A 34 -14.54 13.94 -14.17
N VAL A 35 -14.90 13.57 -12.95
CA VAL A 35 -15.76 12.42 -12.66
C VAL A 35 -17.12 12.59 -13.31
N ASP A 36 -17.79 13.74 -13.17
CA ASP A 36 -19.07 14.04 -13.79
C ASP A 36 -19.02 13.94 -15.34
N ILE A 37 -17.94 14.47 -15.95
CA ILE A 37 -17.73 14.37 -17.39
C ILE A 37 -17.51 12.90 -17.81
N LEU A 38 -16.78 12.13 -17.05
CA LEU A 38 -16.48 10.74 -17.35
C LEU A 38 -17.72 9.85 -17.16
N GLU A 39 -18.50 10.06 -16.13
CA GLU A 39 -19.76 9.33 -15.89
C GLU A 39 -20.81 9.59 -16.98
N GLY A 40 -20.79 10.79 -17.58
CA GLY A 40 -21.66 11.15 -18.71
C GLY A 40 -21.23 10.54 -20.05
N HIS A 41 -20.07 9.91 -20.15
CA HIS A 41 -19.56 9.31 -21.40
C HIS A 41 -19.85 7.81 -21.48
N PRO A 42 -20.62 7.33 -22.49
CA PRO A 42 -20.97 5.90 -22.63
C PRO A 42 -19.75 4.97 -22.71
N GLN A 43 -18.65 5.42 -23.35
CA GLN A 43 -17.41 4.65 -23.47
C GLN A 43 -16.69 4.45 -22.14
N PHE A 44 -16.83 5.38 -21.20
CA PHE A 44 -16.24 5.27 -19.87
C PHE A 44 -17.07 4.36 -18.97
N SER A 45 -18.39 4.43 -19.09
CA SER A 45 -19.32 3.50 -18.41
C SER A 45 -19.10 2.05 -18.87
N GLU A 46 -18.83 1.82 -20.16
CA GLU A 46 -18.45 0.50 -20.68
C GLU A 46 -17.08 0.06 -20.14
N ALA A 47 -16.07 0.93 -20.16
CA ALA A 47 -14.74 0.64 -19.64
C ALA A 47 -14.74 0.38 -18.12
N LEU A 48 -15.52 1.14 -17.34
CA LEU A 48 -15.74 0.88 -15.91
C LEU A 48 -16.46 -0.46 -15.68
N THR A 49 -17.47 -0.77 -16.50
CA THR A 49 -18.17 -2.04 -16.41
C THR A 49 -17.25 -3.21 -16.79
N GLU A 50 -16.43 -3.03 -17.81
CA GLU A 50 -15.41 -4.01 -18.22
C GLU A 50 -14.32 -4.19 -17.15
N TYR A 51 -13.88 -3.11 -16.52
CA TYR A 51 -12.93 -3.13 -15.38
C TYR A 51 -13.55 -3.82 -14.14
N GLN A 52 -14.80 -3.48 -13.80
CA GLN A 52 -15.54 -4.11 -12.72
C GLN A 52 -15.85 -5.59 -13.03
N GLN A 53 -16.14 -5.95 -14.27
CA GLN A 53 -16.30 -7.35 -14.68
C GLN A 53 -14.98 -8.10 -14.70
N ARG A 54 -13.86 -7.48 -15.07
CA ARG A 54 -12.52 -8.10 -14.98
C ARG A 54 -12.09 -8.31 -13.53
N THR A 55 -12.40 -7.38 -12.64
CA THR A 55 -12.18 -7.55 -11.18
C THR A 55 -13.19 -8.52 -10.55
N ALA A 56 -14.42 -8.57 -11.01
CA ALA A 56 -15.43 -9.55 -10.58
C ALA A 56 -15.22 -10.97 -11.15
N LEU A 57 -14.49 -11.08 -12.27
CA LEU A 57 -14.09 -12.36 -12.90
C LEU A 57 -12.77 -12.92 -12.32
N ILE A 58 -12.16 -12.22 -11.36
CA ILE A 58 -11.17 -12.85 -10.49
C ILE A 58 -11.98 -13.85 -9.65
N PRO A 59 -11.88 -15.16 -9.90
CA PRO A 59 -12.61 -16.15 -9.11
C PRO A 59 -12.26 -15.84 -7.66
N GLY A 60 -13.27 -15.57 -6.83
CA GLY A 60 -13.12 -15.21 -5.43
C GLY A 60 -12.14 -16.16 -4.75
N GLY A 61 -10.89 -15.83 -4.78
CA GLY A 61 -9.86 -16.55 -4.10
C GLY A 61 -9.71 -15.86 -2.76
N SER A 62 -10.22 -16.48 -1.73
CA SER A 62 -9.95 -16.16 -0.35
C SER A 62 -8.46 -16.37 -0.05
N GLY A 63 -7.62 -15.47 -0.56
CA GLY A 63 -6.23 -15.38 -0.11
C GLY A 63 -6.16 -14.40 1.05
N SER A 64 -5.41 -14.74 2.08
CA SER A 64 -5.18 -13.88 3.25
C SER A 64 -3.89 -13.10 3.07
N VAL A 65 -3.98 -11.77 3.14
CA VAL A 65 -2.86 -10.85 2.90
C VAL A 65 -2.58 -10.02 4.15
N LEU A 66 -1.31 -9.96 4.54
CA LEU A 66 -0.82 -9.09 5.60
C LEU A 66 -0.03 -7.93 4.99
N ILE A 67 -0.44 -6.70 5.27
CA ILE A 67 0.28 -5.48 4.86
C ILE A 67 0.95 -4.86 6.08
N VAL A 68 2.24 -4.57 5.98
CA VAL A 68 3.02 -4.00 7.08
C VAL A 68 3.77 -2.77 6.61
N ASP A 69 3.34 -1.61 7.07
CA ASP A 69 3.93 -0.31 6.75
C ASP A 69 3.49 0.68 7.85
N ASP A 70 4.34 1.61 8.26
CA ASP A 70 4.01 2.63 9.25
C ASP A 70 3.24 3.81 8.65
N ASP A 71 3.13 3.88 7.33
CA ASP A 71 2.25 4.81 6.61
C ASP A 71 0.81 4.29 6.60
N GLU A 72 -0.02 4.82 7.50
CA GLU A 72 -1.44 4.43 7.63
C GLU A 72 -2.24 4.72 6.34
N PHE A 73 -1.91 5.80 5.61
CA PHE A 73 -2.61 6.13 4.37
C PHE A 73 -2.30 5.10 3.28
N LEU A 74 -1.05 4.69 3.16
CA LEU A 74 -0.64 3.67 2.20
C LEU A 74 -1.27 2.31 2.51
N THR A 75 -1.20 1.88 3.78
CA THR A 75 -1.77 0.59 4.21
C THR A 75 -3.27 0.54 3.99
N GLU A 76 -3.99 1.63 4.29
CA GLU A 76 -5.44 1.70 4.10
C GLU A 76 -5.82 1.69 2.61
N SER A 77 -5.07 2.42 1.77
CA SER A 77 -5.27 2.42 0.32
C SER A 77 -5.08 1.02 -0.28
N PHE A 78 -4.03 0.33 0.13
CA PHE A 78 -3.76 -1.04 -0.32
C PHE A 78 -4.80 -2.03 0.20
N ARG A 79 -5.23 -1.87 1.46
CA ARG A 79 -6.28 -2.69 2.06
C ARG A 79 -7.57 -2.60 1.26
N MET A 80 -8.04 -1.37 0.98
CA MET A 80 -9.26 -1.16 0.19
C MET A 80 -9.15 -1.82 -1.19
N LEU A 81 -8.04 -1.57 -1.90
CA LEU A 81 -7.83 -2.12 -3.24
C LEU A 81 -7.86 -3.65 -3.26
N LEU A 82 -7.17 -4.30 -2.31
CA LEU A 82 -7.10 -5.75 -2.27
C LEU A 82 -8.39 -6.39 -1.75
N GLN A 83 -9.10 -5.72 -0.84
CA GLN A 83 -10.43 -6.17 -0.39
C GLN A 83 -11.46 -6.09 -1.52
N ASP A 84 -11.45 -5.04 -2.33
CA ASP A 84 -12.28 -4.92 -3.52
C ASP A 84 -11.97 -6.01 -4.56
N ALA A 85 -10.72 -6.46 -4.60
CA ALA A 85 -10.29 -7.60 -5.42
C ALA A 85 -10.60 -8.98 -4.79
N GLY A 86 -11.25 -9.03 -3.62
CA GLY A 86 -11.72 -10.25 -2.96
C GLY A 86 -10.71 -10.93 -2.03
N PHE A 87 -9.65 -10.25 -1.62
CA PHE A 87 -8.70 -10.75 -0.62
C PHE A 87 -9.15 -10.43 0.81
N ASP A 88 -8.83 -11.31 1.75
CA ASP A 88 -8.91 -11.00 3.17
C ASP A 88 -7.62 -10.30 3.62
N VAL A 89 -7.74 -9.05 4.08
CA VAL A 89 -6.58 -8.18 4.29
C VAL A 89 -6.50 -7.70 5.72
N GLU A 90 -5.37 -7.98 6.37
CA GLU A 90 -4.99 -7.39 7.64
C GLU A 90 -3.80 -6.43 7.48
N THR A 91 -3.78 -5.37 8.29
CA THR A 91 -2.71 -4.38 8.30
C THR A 91 -1.99 -4.35 9.64
N ALA A 92 -0.71 -3.98 9.62
CA ALA A 92 0.09 -3.76 10.83
C ALA A 92 1.03 -2.57 10.60
N SER A 93 1.25 -1.74 11.61
CA SER A 93 2.18 -0.60 11.55
C SER A 93 3.57 -0.92 12.10
N THR A 94 3.76 -2.11 12.65
CA THR A 94 5.05 -2.55 13.22
C THR A 94 5.27 -4.05 12.99
N GLY A 95 6.55 -4.47 13.00
CA GLY A 95 6.89 -5.89 12.89
C GLY A 95 6.35 -6.72 14.05
N ASN A 96 6.31 -6.18 15.27
CA ASN A 96 5.73 -6.89 16.43
C ASN A 96 4.22 -7.13 16.27
N GLN A 97 3.47 -6.16 15.76
CA GLN A 97 2.04 -6.34 15.45
C GLN A 97 1.84 -7.39 14.34
N ALA A 98 2.67 -7.35 13.30
CA ALA A 98 2.65 -8.32 12.21
C ALA A 98 2.90 -9.75 12.73
N LEU A 99 3.89 -9.95 13.58
CA LEU A 99 4.19 -11.25 14.18
C LEU A 99 3.06 -11.75 15.10
N LEU A 100 2.41 -10.84 15.84
CA LEU A 100 1.26 -11.17 16.68
C LEU A 100 0.10 -11.68 15.81
N LYS A 101 -0.25 -10.95 14.73
CA LYS A 101 -1.29 -11.33 13.78
C LYS A 101 -0.97 -12.67 13.11
N ALA A 102 0.25 -12.85 12.61
CA ALA A 102 0.72 -14.10 12.03
C ALA A 102 0.79 -15.28 13.04
N SER A 103 0.63 -15.03 14.33
CA SER A 103 0.46 -16.08 15.33
C SER A 103 -0.97 -16.57 15.49
N GLN A 104 -1.92 -15.81 14.98
CA GLN A 104 -3.37 -16.05 15.11
C GLN A 104 -4.00 -16.47 13.78
N THR A 105 -3.44 -15.96 12.66
CA THR A 105 -3.95 -16.18 11.30
C THR A 105 -2.81 -16.61 10.40
N ASP A 106 -3.04 -17.60 9.55
CA ASP A 106 -2.11 -17.94 8.47
C ASP A 106 -2.37 -17.03 7.27
N PHE A 107 -1.31 -16.41 6.79
CA PHE A 107 -1.34 -15.54 5.60
C PHE A 107 -0.71 -16.26 4.40
N ASP A 108 -1.24 -16.01 3.20
CA ASP A 108 -0.71 -16.50 1.93
C ASP A 108 0.34 -15.54 1.37
N LEU A 109 0.16 -14.25 1.67
CA LEU A 109 1.04 -13.17 1.21
C LEU A 109 1.28 -12.17 2.34
N ALA A 110 2.53 -11.72 2.47
CA ALA A 110 2.91 -10.57 3.29
C ALA A 110 3.57 -9.50 2.41
N ILE A 111 3.05 -8.28 2.47
CA ILE A 111 3.59 -7.10 1.81
C ILE A 111 4.19 -6.23 2.89
N LEU A 112 5.52 -6.07 2.87
CA LEU A 112 6.27 -5.48 3.97
C LEU A 112 7.04 -4.25 3.50
N ASP A 113 6.91 -3.14 4.21
CA ASP A 113 7.86 -2.04 4.01
C ASP A 113 9.25 -2.45 4.49
N LEU A 114 10.27 -2.03 3.75
CA LEU A 114 11.66 -2.33 4.11
C LEU A 114 12.06 -1.67 5.45
N LYS A 115 11.53 -0.47 5.73
CA LYS A 115 11.85 0.30 6.94
C LYS A 115 10.64 0.34 7.88
N LEU A 116 10.68 -0.43 8.95
CA LEU A 116 9.66 -0.42 10.00
C LEU A 116 10.22 0.22 11.28
N PRO A 117 9.37 0.75 12.17
CA PRO A 117 9.82 1.42 13.39
C PRO A 117 10.63 0.54 14.35
N ASP A 118 10.37 -0.77 14.35
CA ASP A 118 10.92 -1.73 15.32
C ASP A 118 11.81 -2.81 14.69
N THR A 119 11.82 -2.94 13.36
CA THR A 119 12.63 -3.95 12.65
C THR A 119 12.78 -3.55 11.17
N THR A 120 13.49 -4.37 10.39
CA THR A 120 13.48 -4.25 8.93
C THR A 120 12.50 -5.24 8.31
N GLY A 121 11.91 -4.88 7.16
CA GLY A 121 11.01 -5.79 6.43
C GLY A 121 11.67 -7.12 6.04
N SER A 122 12.97 -7.11 5.71
CA SER A 122 13.73 -8.33 5.41
C SER A 122 13.86 -9.25 6.62
N GLU A 123 14.15 -8.70 7.80
CA GLU A 123 14.21 -9.50 9.03
C GLU A 123 12.83 -10.03 9.42
N LEU A 124 11.80 -9.21 9.29
CA LEU A 124 10.42 -9.62 9.52
C LEU A 124 10.00 -10.74 8.56
N GLY A 125 10.30 -10.60 7.27
CA GLY A 125 10.03 -11.62 6.24
C GLY A 125 10.65 -12.97 6.58
N LYS A 126 11.92 -12.99 6.97
CA LYS A 126 12.61 -14.22 7.43
C LYS A 126 11.92 -14.86 8.63
N ARG A 127 11.48 -14.07 9.61
CA ARG A 127 10.75 -14.56 10.79
C ARG A 127 9.38 -15.13 10.41
N LEU A 128 8.64 -14.45 9.55
CA LEU A 128 7.33 -14.90 9.06
C LEU A 128 7.47 -16.19 8.28
N LYS A 129 8.41 -16.29 7.33
CA LYS A 129 8.68 -17.51 6.56
C LYS A 129 9.20 -18.67 7.41
N SER A 130 9.91 -18.41 8.51
CA SER A 130 10.32 -19.46 9.43
C SER A 130 9.13 -20.16 10.12
N ARG A 131 7.99 -19.46 10.26
CA ARG A 131 6.74 -19.97 10.85
C ARG A 131 5.85 -20.63 9.79
N ASN A 132 5.68 -19.97 8.65
CA ASN A 132 4.93 -20.49 7.51
C ASN A 132 5.81 -20.48 6.26
N LYS A 133 6.28 -21.64 5.85
CA LYS A 133 7.16 -21.79 4.68
C LYS A 133 6.45 -21.52 3.35
N ASN A 134 5.12 -21.59 3.34
CA ASN A 134 4.30 -21.33 2.17
C ASN A 134 3.95 -19.86 2.01
N LEU A 135 4.27 -19.02 3.00
CA LEU A 135 4.04 -17.58 2.92
C LEU A 135 4.90 -16.96 1.83
N ASN A 136 4.26 -16.28 0.89
CA ASN A 136 4.94 -15.41 -0.05
C ASN A 136 5.23 -14.06 0.61
N VAL A 137 6.42 -13.53 0.42
CA VAL A 137 6.83 -12.24 0.98
C VAL A 137 7.26 -11.29 -0.13
N VAL A 138 6.64 -10.12 -0.16
CA VAL A 138 6.99 -8.99 -1.03
C VAL A 138 7.55 -7.86 -0.17
N LEU A 139 8.72 -7.35 -0.52
CA LEU A 139 9.26 -6.13 0.10
C LEU A 139 8.90 -4.91 -0.76
N LEU A 140 8.48 -3.84 -0.08
CA LEU A 140 8.32 -2.52 -0.67
C LEU A 140 9.46 -1.62 -0.22
N THR A 141 10.08 -0.90 -1.15
CA THR A 141 11.16 0.04 -0.83
C THR A 141 11.09 1.31 -1.66
N GLY A 142 11.36 2.44 -1.04
CA GLY A 142 11.53 3.73 -1.72
C GLY A 142 12.96 3.99 -2.22
N HIS A 143 13.91 3.10 -1.96
CA HIS A 143 15.34 3.30 -2.24
C HIS A 143 15.88 2.16 -3.09
N SER A 144 16.13 2.43 -4.36
CA SER A 144 16.78 1.48 -5.27
C SER A 144 18.24 1.15 -4.87
N GLU A 145 18.93 2.11 -4.25
CA GLU A 145 20.37 2.02 -3.94
C GLU A 145 20.71 0.96 -2.88
N ILE A 146 19.74 0.50 -2.08
CA ILE A 146 19.99 -0.49 -1.00
C ILE A 146 20.02 -1.92 -1.54
N LEU A 147 19.50 -2.14 -2.75
CA LEU A 147 19.31 -3.48 -3.32
C LEU A 147 20.33 -3.85 -4.40
N ASP A 148 21.14 -2.89 -4.88
CA ASP A 148 22.11 -3.13 -5.96
C ASP A 148 23.19 -4.17 -5.59
N ASP A 149 23.37 -4.44 -4.29
CA ASP A 149 24.36 -5.37 -3.76
C ASP A 149 23.77 -6.59 -3.00
N MET A 150 22.44 -6.76 -2.95
CA MET A 150 21.78 -7.82 -2.17
C MET A 150 20.98 -8.79 -3.05
N ASP A 151 21.25 -10.09 -2.89
CA ASP A 151 20.46 -11.13 -3.55
C ASP A 151 19.06 -11.22 -2.89
N PRO A 152 17.95 -11.28 -3.65
CA PRO A 152 16.59 -11.45 -3.10
C PRO A 152 16.45 -12.62 -2.10
N GLU A 153 17.19 -13.71 -2.31
CA GLU A 153 17.23 -14.85 -1.38
C GLU A 153 17.83 -14.47 -0.02
N ASP A 154 18.84 -13.60 0.00
CA ASP A 154 19.44 -13.08 1.25
C ASP A 154 18.49 -12.15 2.01
N LEU A 155 17.54 -11.52 1.31
CA LEU A 155 16.51 -10.67 1.91
C LEU A 155 15.36 -11.49 2.54
N GLY A 156 15.25 -12.78 2.27
CA GLY A 156 14.14 -13.63 2.77
C GLY A 156 12.80 -13.28 2.13
N THR A 157 12.82 -12.80 0.87
CA THR A 157 11.67 -12.35 0.11
C THR A 157 11.54 -13.11 -1.19
N ASP A 158 10.33 -13.16 -1.75
CA ASP A 158 10.05 -13.76 -3.05
C ASP A 158 10.06 -12.73 -4.16
N GLU A 159 9.80 -11.47 -3.81
CA GLU A 159 9.82 -10.35 -4.76
C GLU A 159 10.10 -9.03 -4.03
N VAL A 160 10.65 -8.06 -4.76
CA VAL A 160 10.89 -6.69 -4.28
C VAL A 160 10.26 -5.72 -5.26
N LEU A 161 9.49 -4.76 -4.76
CA LEU A 161 8.84 -3.71 -5.52
C LEU A 161 9.31 -2.34 -5.02
N PHE A 162 9.35 -1.38 -5.94
CA PHE A 162 9.79 -0.02 -5.67
C PHE A 162 8.60 0.92 -5.51
N LYS A 163 8.61 1.71 -4.45
CA LYS A 163 7.64 2.80 -4.27
C LYS A 163 8.00 3.98 -5.20
N PRO A 164 7.04 4.64 -5.87
CA PRO A 164 5.60 4.42 -5.79
C PRO A 164 5.14 3.20 -6.60
N ILE A 165 4.30 2.37 -6.02
CA ILE A 165 3.68 1.22 -6.69
C ILE A 165 2.27 1.60 -7.16
N SER A 166 1.93 1.21 -8.39
CA SER A 166 0.58 1.39 -8.93
C SER A 166 -0.38 0.30 -8.43
N ALA A 167 -1.68 0.62 -8.47
CA ALA A 167 -2.75 -0.34 -8.16
C ALA A 167 -2.65 -1.61 -9.02
N GLU A 168 -2.33 -1.45 -10.31
CA GLU A 168 -2.19 -2.56 -11.26
C GLU A 168 -1.02 -3.49 -10.91
N GLU A 169 0.13 -2.93 -10.54
CA GLU A 169 1.30 -3.70 -10.12
C GLU A 169 1.03 -4.48 -8.84
N LEU A 170 0.37 -3.84 -7.86
CA LEU A 170 0.01 -4.49 -6.61
C LEU A 170 -0.92 -5.69 -6.84
N LEU A 171 -1.98 -5.52 -7.62
CA LEU A 171 -2.90 -6.60 -7.96
C LEU A 171 -2.20 -7.71 -8.72
N LYS A 172 -1.40 -7.38 -9.72
CA LYS A 172 -0.67 -8.35 -10.54
C LYS A 172 0.29 -9.22 -9.72
N ILE A 173 1.03 -8.62 -8.79
CA ILE A 173 1.94 -9.39 -7.94
C ILE A 173 1.19 -10.29 -6.95
N THR A 174 0.07 -9.80 -6.39
CA THR A 174 -0.77 -10.56 -5.47
C THR A 174 -1.36 -11.79 -6.16
N GLU A 175 -1.87 -11.65 -7.38
CA GLU A 175 -2.37 -12.77 -8.18
C GLU A 175 -1.27 -13.76 -8.58
N LYS A 176 -0.12 -13.25 -9.02
CA LYS A 176 1.04 -14.07 -9.42
C LYS A 176 1.51 -14.98 -8.29
N LEU A 177 1.61 -14.45 -7.07
CA LEU A 177 2.10 -15.20 -5.93
C LEU A 177 1.06 -16.17 -5.38
N ARG A 178 -0.22 -15.81 -5.42
CA ARG A 178 -1.31 -16.72 -5.08
C ARG A 178 -1.33 -17.98 -5.95
N SER A 179 -1.05 -17.85 -7.25
CA SER A 179 -1.06 -18.99 -8.17
C SER A 179 0.12 -19.96 -7.98
N ARG A 180 1.07 -19.63 -7.10
CA ARG A 180 2.23 -20.48 -6.76
C ARG A 180 2.07 -21.25 -5.46
N ALA A 181 1.08 -20.90 -4.63
CA ALA A 181 0.74 -21.57 -3.37
C ALA A 181 -0.28 -22.69 -3.61
#